data_d062ad07eb2d620221fed505a8630194
#
_entry.id   d062ad07eb2d620221fed505a8630194
#
_cell.length_a   1.000
_cell.length_b   1.000
_cell.length_c   1.000
_cell.angle_alpha   90.00
_cell.angle_beta   90.00
_cell.angle_gamma   90.00
#
_symmetry.space_group_name_H-M   'P 1'
#
loop_
_entity.id
_entity.type
_entity.pdbx_description
1 polymer ?
#
loop_
_entity_poly.entity_id
_entity_poly.type
_entity_poly.pdbx_seq_one_letter_code
_entity_poly.pdbx_strand_id
1 'polypeptide(L)'
;MSEIITQFENTIAQYTGAPYAVALDSCTSSVYNCLKFYNPESITLPKRTFISIYTYALFAKCKVTFSDEVWDDMYQIDDTPILDCAKCLFEGMYVP
;
A
#
# COMPACT_ATOMS: atom_id res chain seq x y z
N MET A 1 15.53 -5.42 -17.06
CA MET A 1 14.62 -4.36 -16.62
C MET A 1 15.02 -3.05 -17.29
N SER A 2 14.04 -2.22 -17.60
CA SER A 2 14.26 -0.95 -18.27
C SER A 2 15.03 0.02 -17.37
N GLU A 3 15.99 0.74 -17.94
CA GLU A 3 16.69 1.81 -17.25
C GLU A 3 15.74 2.93 -16.80
N ILE A 4 14.69 3.19 -17.58
CA ILE A 4 13.67 4.19 -17.22
C ILE A 4 12.95 3.80 -15.93
N ILE A 5 12.62 2.52 -15.77
CA ILE A 5 11.97 2.04 -14.55
C ILE A 5 12.91 2.22 -13.35
N THR A 6 14.17 1.87 -13.51
CA THR A 6 15.17 2.04 -12.44
C THR A 6 15.32 3.51 -12.06
N GLN A 7 15.38 4.41 -13.04
CA GLN A 7 15.45 5.85 -12.78
C GLN A 7 14.20 6.35 -12.07
N PHE A 8 13.03 5.88 -12.46
CA PHE A 8 11.77 6.23 -11.81
C PHE A 8 11.77 5.78 -10.34
N GLU A 9 12.17 4.53 -10.09
CA GLU A 9 12.22 4.00 -8.73
C GLU A 9 13.16 4.82 -7.85
N ASN A 10 14.36 5.14 -8.36
CA ASN A 10 15.33 5.93 -7.62
C ASN A 10 14.80 7.34 -7.34
N THR A 11 14.13 7.95 -8.30
CA THR A 11 13.55 9.28 -8.12
C THR A 11 12.47 9.28 -7.04
N ILE A 12 11.59 8.28 -7.06
CA ILE A 12 10.53 8.16 -6.04
C ILE A 12 11.12 7.91 -4.66
N ALA A 13 12.14 7.05 -4.56
CA ALA A 13 12.80 6.80 -3.28
C ALA A 13 13.40 8.09 -2.72
N GLN A 14 14.10 8.87 -3.54
CA GLN A 14 14.69 10.14 -3.11
C GLN A 14 13.62 11.15 -2.70
N TYR A 15 12.57 11.26 -3.49
CA TYR A 15 11.51 12.24 -3.23
C TYR A 15 10.77 11.94 -1.92
N THR A 16 10.45 10.67 -1.68
CA THR A 16 9.71 10.25 -0.49
C THR A 16 10.59 10.08 0.74
N GLY A 17 11.89 9.96 0.57
CA GLY A 17 12.81 9.67 1.66
C GLY A 17 12.92 8.19 1.99
N ALA A 18 12.32 7.33 1.18
CA ALA A 18 12.39 5.88 1.39
C ALA A 18 13.76 5.33 0.96
N PRO A 19 14.27 4.28 1.64
CA PRO A 19 15.51 3.66 1.22
C PRO A 19 15.42 2.96 -0.12
N TYR A 20 14.24 2.47 -0.49
CA TYR A 20 13.99 1.75 -1.74
C TYR A 20 12.62 2.08 -2.29
N ALA A 21 12.44 1.91 -3.59
CA ALA A 21 11.13 1.96 -4.24
C ALA A 21 11.07 0.88 -5.31
N VAL A 22 9.93 0.24 -5.41
CA VAL A 22 9.69 -0.82 -6.42
C VAL A 22 8.45 -0.45 -7.20
N ALA A 23 8.60 -0.34 -8.52
CA ALA A 23 7.48 -0.04 -9.40
C ALA A 23 6.68 -1.30 -9.69
N LEU A 24 5.38 -1.21 -9.55
CA LEU A 24 4.44 -2.28 -9.89
C LEU A 24 3.37 -1.71 -10.81
N ASP A 25 2.49 -2.56 -11.30
CA ASP A 25 1.51 -2.14 -12.30
C ASP A 25 0.32 -1.37 -11.72
N SER A 26 0.10 -1.46 -10.40
CA SER A 26 -1.02 -0.76 -9.75
C SER A 26 -0.81 -0.70 -8.24
N CYS A 27 -1.51 0.24 -7.61
CA CYS A 27 -1.53 0.32 -6.14
C CYS A 27 -2.13 -0.96 -5.54
N THR A 28 -3.15 -1.52 -6.16
CA THR A 28 -3.78 -2.76 -5.70
C THR A 28 -2.78 -3.91 -5.67
N SER A 29 -1.96 -4.07 -6.71
CA SER A 29 -0.91 -5.08 -6.74
C SER A 29 0.12 -4.85 -5.66
N SER A 30 0.46 -3.59 -5.39
CA SER A 30 1.41 -3.25 -4.33
C SER A 30 0.87 -3.66 -2.97
N VAL A 31 -0.38 -3.34 -2.66
CA VAL A 31 -1.01 -3.72 -1.39
C VAL A 31 -1.08 -5.24 -1.28
N TYR A 32 -1.46 -5.93 -2.36
CA TYR A 32 -1.52 -7.39 -2.37
C TYR A 32 -0.16 -8.01 -2.02
N ASN A 33 0.91 -7.52 -2.65
CA ASN A 33 2.25 -8.04 -2.38
C ASN A 33 2.67 -7.79 -0.94
N CYS A 34 2.33 -6.62 -0.38
CA CYS A 34 2.61 -6.33 1.02
C CYS A 34 1.84 -7.26 1.95
N LEU A 35 0.57 -7.53 1.66
CA LEU A 35 -0.23 -8.46 2.46
C LEU A 35 0.34 -9.88 2.39
N LYS A 36 0.82 -10.30 1.24
CA LYS A 36 1.46 -11.62 1.11
C LYS A 36 2.75 -11.68 1.92
N PHE A 37 3.52 -10.60 1.95
CA PHE A 37 4.77 -10.55 2.69
C PHE A 37 4.55 -10.59 4.20
N TYR A 38 3.68 -9.74 4.73
CA TYR A 38 3.40 -9.68 6.17
C TYR A 38 2.49 -10.81 6.63
N ASN A 39 1.65 -11.32 5.73
CA ASN A 39 0.78 -12.48 5.96
C ASN A 39 -0.08 -12.35 7.22
N PRO A 40 -0.81 -11.24 7.43
CA PRO A 40 -1.67 -11.12 8.59
C PRO A 40 -2.84 -12.10 8.49
N GLU A 41 -3.27 -12.67 9.60
CA GLU A 41 -4.42 -13.56 9.61
C GLU A 41 -5.71 -12.79 9.34
N SER A 42 -5.84 -11.61 9.90
CA SER A 42 -7.02 -10.77 9.72
C SER A 42 -6.60 -9.30 9.64
N ILE A 43 -7.40 -8.52 8.91
CA ILE A 43 -7.20 -7.08 8.80
C ILE A 43 -8.55 -6.38 8.89
N THR A 44 -8.51 -5.10 9.26
CA THR A 44 -9.67 -4.21 9.24
C THR A 44 -9.42 -3.15 8.19
N LEU A 45 -10.38 -2.97 7.30
CA LEU A 45 -10.33 -1.95 6.24
C LEU A 45 -11.42 -0.92 6.48
N PRO A 46 -11.18 0.35 6.11
CA PRO A 46 -12.28 1.32 6.12
C PRO A 46 -13.31 0.95 5.06
N LYS A 47 -14.58 1.19 5.35
CA LYS A 47 -15.67 0.84 4.43
C LYS A 47 -15.55 1.54 3.08
N ARG A 48 -14.92 2.71 3.04
CA ARG A 48 -14.85 3.54 1.84
C ARG A 48 -13.50 3.42 1.14
N THR A 49 -12.97 2.21 1.06
CA THR A 49 -11.79 1.94 0.25
C THR A 49 -12.21 1.33 -1.10
N PHE A 50 -11.25 1.20 -2.03
CA PHE A 50 -11.53 0.53 -3.30
C PHE A 50 -11.88 -0.93 -3.07
N ILE A 51 -12.89 -1.42 -3.79
CA ILE A 51 -13.32 -2.82 -3.70
C ILE A 51 -12.17 -3.79 -4.03
N SER A 52 -11.25 -3.41 -4.90
CA SER A 52 -10.12 -4.26 -5.27
C SER A 52 -9.21 -4.57 -4.08
N ILE A 53 -9.05 -3.65 -3.14
CA ILE A 53 -8.25 -3.90 -1.93
C ILE A 53 -8.87 -5.04 -1.13
N TYR A 54 -10.18 -5.02 -0.93
CA TYR A 54 -10.91 -6.09 -0.26
C TYR A 54 -10.75 -7.42 -1.00
N THR A 55 -10.95 -7.42 -2.33
CA THR A 55 -10.86 -8.63 -3.15
C THR A 55 -9.47 -9.26 -3.05
N TYR A 56 -8.41 -8.45 -3.13
CA TYR A 56 -7.06 -8.98 -3.10
C TYR A 56 -6.61 -9.37 -1.69
N ALA A 57 -7.18 -8.74 -0.67
CA ALA A 57 -6.98 -9.22 0.70
C ALA A 57 -7.52 -10.64 0.87
N LEU A 58 -8.67 -10.94 0.27
CA LEU A 58 -9.21 -12.30 0.27
C LEU A 58 -8.30 -13.26 -0.49
N PHE A 59 -7.75 -12.84 -1.63
CA PHE A 59 -6.77 -13.67 -2.36
C PHE A 59 -5.52 -13.92 -1.53
N ALA A 60 -5.13 -12.99 -0.68
CA ALA A 60 -3.99 -13.15 0.22
C ALA A 60 -4.34 -13.98 1.45
N LYS A 61 -5.55 -14.54 1.52
CA LYS A 61 -6.04 -15.38 2.61
C LYS A 61 -6.22 -14.62 3.93
N CYS A 62 -6.45 -13.32 3.86
CA CYS A 62 -6.78 -12.53 5.04
C CYS A 62 -8.27 -12.59 5.34
N LYS A 63 -8.63 -12.64 6.60
CA LYS A 63 -10.01 -12.38 7.04
C LYS A 63 -10.18 -10.88 7.12
N VAL A 64 -11.26 -10.36 6.53
CA VAL A 64 -11.45 -8.92 6.43
C VAL A 64 -12.68 -8.49 7.22
N THR A 65 -12.51 -7.49 8.07
CA THR A 65 -13.62 -6.76 8.69
C THR A 65 -13.56 -5.31 8.24
N PHE A 66 -14.66 -4.59 8.39
CA PHE A 66 -14.74 -3.20 7.95
C PHE A 66 -15.00 -2.30 9.14
N SER A 67 -14.41 -1.10 9.11
CA SER A 67 -14.62 -0.07 10.12
C SER A 67 -15.32 1.13 9.51
N ASP A 68 -15.91 1.97 10.38
CA ASP A 68 -16.50 3.24 9.98
C ASP A 68 -15.47 4.37 9.94
N GLU A 69 -14.20 4.01 10.03
CA GLU A 69 -13.10 4.98 10.00
C GLU A 69 -13.26 5.96 8.84
N VAL A 70 -13.14 7.26 9.14
CA VAL A 70 -13.09 8.30 8.13
C VAL A 70 -11.62 8.57 7.85
N TRP A 71 -11.23 8.43 6.59
CA TRP A 71 -9.86 8.64 6.18
C TRP A 71 -9.80 9.63 5.03
N ASP A 72 -8.67 10.33 4.93
CA ASP A 72 -8.38 11.27 3.87
C ASP A 72 -6.94 10.98 3.42
N ASP A 73 -6.63 11.14 2.16
CA ASP A 73 -5.31 10.93 1.56
C ASP A 73 -4.73 9.53 1.75
N MET A 74 -4.60 9.03 2.98
CA MET A 74 -4.00 7.72 3.25
C MET A 74 -4.61 7.07 4.49
N TYR A 75 -4.46 5.75 4.61
CA TYR A 75 -4.81 5.04 5.84
C TYR A 75 -3.86 3.86 6.06
N GLN A 76 -3.68 3.49 7.32
CA GLN A 76 -2.88 2.33 7.69
C GLN A 76 -3.78 1.09 7.71
N ILE A 77 -3.27 0.00 7.16
CA ILE A 77 -4.02 -1.27 7.17
C ILE A 77 -3.77 -1.96 8.52
N ASP A 78 -4.72 -1.75 9.43
CA ASP A 78 -4.75 -2.36 10.77
C ASP A 78 -3.41 -2.18 11.50
N ASP A 79 -2.89 -3.22 12.12
CA ASP A 79 -1.63 -3.19 12.87
C ASP A 79 -0.41 -3.43 11.97
N THR A 80 -0.60 -3.57 10.67
CA THR A 80 0.51 -3.78 9.75
C THR A 80 1.23 -2.46 9.47
N PRO A 81 2.49 -2.48 9.03
CA PRO A 81 3.16 -1.25 8.61
C PRO A 81 2.78 -0.80 7.20
N ILE A 82 1.70 -1.33 6.64
CA ILE A 82 1.25 -1.00 5.29
C ILE A 82 0.39 0.27 5.33
N LEU A 83 0.81 1.29 4.58
CA LEU A 83 0.04 2.51 4.39
C LEU A 83 -0.47 2.55 2.94
N ASP A 84 -1.79 2.64 2.76
CA ASP A 84 -2.38 2.82 1.44
C ASP A 84 -2.40 4.31 1.14
N CYS A 85 -1.54 4.73 0.23
CA CYS A 85 -1.33 6.13 -0.14
C CYS A 85 -1.74 6.38 -1.59
N ALA A 86 -2.75 5.68 -2.09
CA ALA A 86 -3.16 5.77 -3.49
C ALA A 86 -3.54 7.19 -3.91
N LYS A 87 -3.94 8.03 -2.96
CA LYS A 87 -4.41 9.39 -3.22
C LYS A 87 -3.40 10.46 -2.89
N CYS A 88 -2.21 10.12 -2.43
CA CYS A 88 -1.27 11.16 -2.02
C CYS A 88 0.17 10.80 -2.37
N LEU A 89 0.92 11.82 -2.71
CA LEU A 89 2.36 11.72 -2.94
C LEU A 89 2.96 13.07 -2.55
N PHE A 90 3.84 13.07 -1.56
CA PHE A 90 4.50 14.30 -1.14
C PHE A 90 5.93 14.02 -0.68
N GLU A 91 6.76 15.06 -0.74
CA GLU A 91 8.17 14.96 -0.39
C GLU A 91 8.33 14.54 1.06
N GLY A 92 9.21 13.56 1.28
CA GLY A 92 9.52 13.10 2.64
C GLY A 92 8.42 12.30 3.30
N MET A 93 7.48 11.74 2.55
CA MET A 93 6.34 11.04 3.12
C MET A 93 6.64 9.68 3.76
N TYR A 94 7.81 9.12 3.50
CA TYR A 94 8.17 7.81 4.03
C TYR A 94 8.31 7.85 5.56
N VAL A 95 7.71 6.85 6.22
CA VAL A 95 7.81 6.66 7.67
C VAL A 95 8.59 5.38 7.93
N PRO A 96 9.75 5.48 8.61
CA PRO A 96 10.58 4.30 8.90
C PRO A 96 9.90 3.30 9.81
#